data_59e754b558f917c116c44a9139fb3dee
#
_entry.id   59e754b558f917c116c44a9139fb3dee
#
_cell.length_a   1.000
_cell.length_b   1.000
_cell.length_c   1.000
_cell.angle_alpha   90.00
_cell.angle_beta   90.00
_cell.angle_gamma   90.00
#
_symmetry.space_group_name_H-M   'P 1'
#
loop_
_entity.id
_entity.type
_entity.pdbx_description
1 polymer ?
#
loop_
_entity_poly.entity_id
_entity_poly.type
_entity_poly.pdbx_seq_one_letter_code
_entity_poly.pdbx_strand_id
1 'polypeptide(L)'
;MKVVAIVLDSVGLGYLPDAPLFGDEGADTLDHTVLKTGVALPHLADLGLGWVAGVHTLPRPKEPKGAFGRMREVNPGKDTTTGHWEFVGIYLERPFRTYPEGFLEELLRAWAERIGVGGWLLNRPYSGTEAIRDYGEAHLKTGYPIVYTSADSVFQVAAHVEKVPLEELYHWCQVARETLRGEHQVARVIARPFAGEPGAFYRLEHLRRDFALEPPRNVLDVLKEGGLEVVGVGKIPDIYAGRGFTRAVKTKDNKGGLEKTLALMEEGFSGLVFTNLVDFDAKYGHRRNPEGYARALEEVDRFLPRLLSALGPEDHLFLVSDHGNDPTFLGTDHTREYGMLLWVGPGVRGDLGTRESFA
;
A
#
# COMPACT_ATOMS: atom_id res chain seq x y z
N MET A 1 11.72 -24.74 4.31
CA MET A 1 12.14 -23.32 4.40
C MET A 1 10.96 -22.43 4.07
N LYS A 2 10.67 -21.47 4.94
CA LYS A 2 9.74 -20.38 4.67
C LYS A 2 10.49 -19.06 4.61
N VAL A 3 10.07 -18.19 3.72
CA VAL A 3 10.42 -16.77 3.73
C VAL A 3 9.20 -16.00 4.16
N VAL A 4 9.34 -15.21 5.20
CA VAL A 4 8.29 -14.34 5.72
C VAL A 4 8.71 -12.90 5.49
N ALA A 5 7.96 -12.17 4.67
CA ALA A 5 8.18 -10.75 4.42
C ALA A 5 7.00 -9.95 4.97
N ILE A 6 7.26 -9.06 5.90
CA ILE A 6 6.26 -8.18 6.51
C ILE A 6 6.59 -6.74 6.12
N VAL A 7 5.71 -6.12 5.37
CA VAL A 7 5.81 -4.70 5.01
C VAL A 7 5.13 -3.88 6.10
N LEU A 8 5.89 -3.02 6.76
CA LEU A 8 5.38 -1.95 7.58
C LEU A 8 5.08 -0.78 6.62
N ASP A 9 3.86 -0.74 6.11
CA ASP A 9 3.44 0.18 5.05
C ASP A 9 3.71 1.64 5.46
N SER A 10 4.54 2.31 4.68
CA SER A 10 4.95 3.71 4.89
C SER A 10 5.96 4.01 6.02
N VAL A 11 6.62 3.03 6.64
CA VAL A 11 7.64 3.32 7.67
C VAL A 11 8.98 3.69 7.02
N GLY A 12 9.06 4.90 6.49
CA GLY A 12 10.27 5.44 5.88
C GLY A 12 11.38 5.77 6.88
N LEU A 13 12.62 5.79 6.40
CA LEU A 13 13.86 6.04 7.17
C LEU A 13 14.62 7.26 6.61
N GLY A 14 13.98 8.43 6.60
CA GLY A 14 14.54 9.66 6.07
C GLY A 14 14.46 9.76 4.54
N TYR A 15 14.42 10.99 4.07
CA TYR A 15 14.16 11.32 2.66
C TYR A 15 15.26 10.84 1.70
N LEU A 16 14.84 10.40 0.50
CA LEU A 16 15.72 10.04 -0.59
C LEU A 16 16.39 11.28 -1.22
N PRO A 17 17.53 11.12 -1.92
CA PRO A 17 18.20 12.24 -2.59
C PRO A 17 17.34 12.95 -3.63
N ASP A 18 16.36 12.27 -4.22
CA ASP A 18 15.40 12.79 -5.19
C ASP A 18 14.11 13.33 -4.55
N ALA A 19 13.96 13.26 -3.24
CA ALA A 19 12.80 13.77 -2.50
C ALA A 19 12.45 15.24 -2.80
N PRO A 20 13.42 16.16 -3.08
CA PRO A 20 13.10 17.52 -3.49
C PRO A 20 12.21 17.59 -4.75
N LEU A 21 12.30 16.63 -5.66
CA LEU A 21 11.45 16.56 -6.85
C LEU A 21 9.98 16.26 -6.51
N PHE A 22 9.74 15.72 -5.32
CA PHE A 22 8.42 15.37 -4.79
C PHE A 22 7.93 16.36 -3.74
N GLY A 23 8.77 17.34 -3.35
CA GLY A 23 8.49 18.29 -2.27
C GLY A 23 8.64 17.68 -0.86
N ASP A 24 9.37 16.58 -0.74
CA ASP A 24 9.47 15.75 0.47
C ASP A 24 10.82 15.88 1.19
N GLU A 25 11.62 16.89 0.84
CA GLU A 25 12.89 17.17 1.51
C GLU A 25 12.67 17.42 3.01
N GLY A 26 13.42 16.69 3.83
CA GLY A 26 13.30 16.75 5.28
C GLY A 26 12.27 15.79 5.89
N ALA A 27 11.55 15.00 5.11
CA ALA A 27 10.67 13.96 5.65
C ALA A 27 11.48 12.84 6.32
N ASP A 28 11.00 12.35 7.47
CA ASP A 28 11.58 11.23 8.21
C ASP A 28 10.51 10.57 9.09
N THR A 29 9.82 9.62 8.51
CA THR A 29 8.65 9.00 9.15
C THR A 29 8.99 8.38 10.50
N LEU A 30 10.06 7.58 10.59
CA LEU A 30 10.42 6.89 11.82
C LEU A 30 10.93 7.87 12.89
N ASP A 31 12.00 8.62 12.58
CA ASP A 31 12.66 9.46 13.59
C ASP A 31 11.74 10.60 14.05
N HIS A 32 10.98 11.21 13.16
CA HIS A 32 10.01 12.24 13.55
C HIS A 32 8.89 11.69 14.44
N THR A 33 8.38 10.47 14.15
CA THR A 33 7.39 9.82 15.00
C THR A 33 7.97 9.56 16.39
N VAL A 34 9.18 9.00 16.48
CA VAL A 34 9.85 8.72 17.77
C VAL A 34 10.13 10.01 18.54
N LEU A 35 10.67 11.04 17.90
CA LEU A 35 10.94 12.34 18.53
C LEU A 35 9.65 12.98 19.06
N LYS A 36 8.57 12.91 18.30
CA LYS A 36 7.29 13.53 18.67
C LYS A 36 6.61 12.84 19.84
N THR A 37 6.72 11.51 19.93
CA THR A 37 5.91 10.70 20.86
C THR A 37 6.70 10.08 22.00
N GLY A 38 8.02 9.94 21.85
CA GLY A 38 8.87 9.23 22.79
C GLY A 38 8.67 7.71 22.80
N VAL A 39 8.06 7.13 21.75
CA VAL A 39 7.82 5.68 21.67
C VAL A 39 9.12 4.90 21.75
N ALA A 40 9.13 3.83 22.55
CA ALA A 40 10.27 2.92 22.67
C ALA A 40 10.03 1.66 21.82
N LEU A 41 11.05 1.26 21.05
CA LEU A 41 11.00 0.12 20.13
C LEU A 41 12.19 -0.81 20.40
N PRO A 42 12.25 -1.44 21.61
CA PRO A 42 13.42 -2.19 22.04
C PRO A 42 13.72 -3.42 21.19
N HIS A 43 12.70 -4.13 20.70
CA HIS A 43 12.90 -5.35 19.91
C HIS A 43 13.33 -5.05 18.48
N LEU A 44 12.79 -4.00 17.86
CA LEU A 44 13.26 -3.51 16.56
C LEU A 44 14.69 -2.97 16.66
N ALA A 45 15.01 -2.25 17.74
CA ALA A 45 16.37 -1.81 18.01
C ALA A 45 17.33 -3.01 18.21
N ASP A 46 16.90 -4.06 18.92
CA ASP A 46 17.67 -5.30 19.11
C ASP A 46 18.00 -6.00 17.77
N LEU A 47 17.15 -5.90 16.77
CA LEU A 47 17.43 -6.40 15.41
C LEU A 47 18.46 -5.55 14.66
N GLY A 48 18.72 -4.33 15.10
CA GLY A 48 19.70 -3.43 14.52
C GLY A 48 19.12 -2.16 13.88
N LEU A 49 17.82 -1.88 14.04
CA LEU A 49 17.19 -0.70 13.41
C LEU A 49 17.89 0.61 13.80
N GLY A 50 18.34 0.76 15.04
CA GLY A 50 19.08 1.95 15.48
C GLY A 50 20.47 2.12 14.83
N TRP A 51 21.02 1.07 14.20
CA TRP A 51 22.27 1.13 13.45
C TRP A 51 22.09 1.50 11.96
N VAL A 52 20.86 1.47 11.47
CA VAL A 52 20.60 1.81 10.06
C VAL A 52 20.98 3.28 9.81
N ALA A 53 21.67 3.52 8.71
CA ALA A 53 22.07 4.87 8.32
C ALA A 53 20.84 5.78 8.19
N GLY A 54 20.87 6.95 8.86
CA GLY A 54 19.75 7.88 8.90
C GLY A 54 18.85 7.73 10.13
N VAL A 55 18.91 6.62 10.87
CA VAL A 55 18.16 6.45 12.13
C VAL A 55 18.99 6.98 13.30
N HIS A 56 18.44 7.93 14.06
CA HIS A 56 19.14 8.63 15.14
C HIS A 56 18.45 8.52 16.49
N THR A 57 17.20 8.10 16.52
CA THR A 57 16.34 8.14 17.72
C THR A 57 16.29 6.84 18.50
N LEU A 58 16.78 5.73 17.92
CA LEU A 58 16.71 4.41 18.52
C LEU A 58 18.03 3.97 19.16
N PRO A 59 17.96 3.12 20.21
CA PRO A 59 19.15 2.51 20.81
C PRO A 59 19.95 1.68 19.81
N ARG A 60 21.28 1.64 20.03
CA ARG A 60 22.25 0.87 19.24
C ARG A 60 22.86 -0.24 20.08
N PRO A 61 22.29 -1.46 20.05
CA PRO A 61 22.84 -2.58 20.81
C PRO A 61 24.24 -2.95 20.31
N LYS A 62 25.11 -3.43 21.21
CA LYS A 62 26.47 -3.84 20.83
C LYS A 62 26.49 -5.00 19.84
N GLU A 63 25.54 -5.93 19.97
CA GLU A 63 25.39 -7.12 19.15
C GLU A 63 23.97 -7.17 18.58
N PRO A 64 23.71 -6.60 17.41
CA PRO A 64 22.42 -6.73 16.75
C PRO A 64 22.09 -8.20 16.46
N LYS A 65 20.81 -8.56 16.68
CA LYS A 65 20.34 -9.94 16.49
C LYS A 65 20.00 -10.29 15.04
N GLY A 66 19.93 -9.31 14.17
CA GLY A 66 19.65 -9.46 12.74
C GLY A 66 20.69 -8.80 11.84
N ALA A 67 20.49 -8.88 10.54
CA ALA A 67 21.09 -7.97 9.58
C ALA A 67 20.15 -6.78 9.37
N PHE A 68 20.73 -5.61 9.13
CA PHE A 68 20.00 -4.36 9.06
C PHE A 68 20.57 -3.45 7.97
N GLY A 69 19.72 -2.65 7.36
CA GLY A 69 20.09 -1.68 6.34
C GLY A 69 18.89 -0.87 5.91
N ARG A 70 19.06 -0.10 4.89
CA ARG A 70 17.98 0.62 4.20
C ARG A 70 18.03 0.39 2.71
N MET A 71 16.92 0.63 2.05
CA MET A 71 16.78 0.40 0.62
C MET A 71 16.35 1.70 -0.06
N ARG A 72 16.92 1.94 -1.25
CA ARG A 72 16.52 3.05 -2.10
C ARG A 72 15.44 2.58 -3.06
N GLU A 73 14.32 3.28 -3.11
CA GLU A 73 13.33 3.03 -4.16
C GLU A 73 13.83 3.60 -5.49
N VAL A 74 13.85 2.75 -6.52
CA VAL A 74 14.26 3.11 -7.89
C VAL A 74 13.04 3.53 -8.72
N ASN A 75 11.90 2.91 -8.45
CA ASN A 75 10.66 3.26 -9.15
C ASN A 75 10.33 4.75 -8.96
N PRO A 76 9.91 5.44 -10.03
CA PRO A 76 9.67 6.88 -10.01
C PRO A 76 8.30 7.22 -9.38
N GLY A 77 8.06 6.78 -8.16
CA GLY A 77 6.83 6.99 -7.41
C GLY A 77 7.12 7.09 -5.91
N LYS A 78 6.08 7.19 -5.11
CA LYS A 78 6.14 7.16 -3.65
C LYS A 78 4.88 6.54 -3.06
N ASP A 79 4.15 5.76 -3.88
CA ASP A 79 2.91 5.11 -3.48
C ASP A 79 3.12 3.61 -3.21
N THR A 80 2.19 3.03 -2.47
CA THR A 80 2.21 1.61 -2.09
C THR A 80 2.40 0.67 -3.28
N THR A 81 1.80 0.95 -4.44
CA THR A 81 1.91 0.07 -5.61
C THR A 81 3.32 0.08 -6.17
N THR A 82 3.94 1.26 -6.32
CA THR A 82 5.30 1.41 -6.87
C THR A 82 6.34 0.73 -5.99
N GLY A 83 6.30 0.94 -4.67
CA GLY A 83 7.21 0.32 -3.73
C GLY A 83 7.05 -1.21 -3.67
N HIS A 84 5.79 -1.69 -3.55
CA HIS A 84 5.54 -3.14 -3.52
C HIS A 84 5.92 -3.86 -4.82
N TRP A 85 5.70 -3.23 -5.97
CA TRP A 85 6.09 -3.83 -7.25
C TRP A 85 7.60 -3.97 -7.37
N GLU A 86 8.36 -3.03 -6.82
CA GLU A 86 9.81 -3.12 -6.80
C GLU A 86 10.32 -4.30 -5.97
N PHE A 87 9.68 -4.67 -4.84
CA PHE A 87 10.04 -5.85 -4.06
C PHE A 87 10.04 -7.16 -4.87
N VAL A 88 9.25 -7.23 -5.91
CA VAL A 88 9.12 -8.42 -6.76
C VAL A 88 9.84 -8.28 -8.10
N GLY A 89 10.72 -7.26 -8.22
CA GLY A 89 11.57 -7.01 -9.40
C GLY A 89 10.86 -6.34 -10.56
N ILE A 90 9.76 -5.62 -10.30
CA ILE A 90 9.07 -4.83 -11.32
C ILE A 90 9.56 -3.39 -11.27
N TYR A 91 10.25 -2.98 -12.33
CA TYR A 91 10.72 -1.61 -12.50
C TYR A 91 9.86 -0.85 -13.47
N LEU A 92 9.45 0.34 -13.08
CA LEU A 92 8.62 1.24 -13.87
C LEU A 92 9.49 2.27 -14.57
N GLU A 93 9.30 2.44 -15.87
CA GLU A 93 9.97 3.50 -16.64
C GLU A 93 9.41 4.90 -16.32
N ARG A 94 8.18 4.96 -15.88
CA ARG A 94 7.44 6.19 -15.57
C ARG A 94 6.53 5.99 -14.37
N PRO A 95 6.28 7.04 -13.58
CA PRO A 95 5.29 6.95 -12.50
C PRO A 95 3.89 6.69 -13.07
N PHE A 96 3.03 6.10 -12.27
CA PHE A 96 1.62 6.04 -12.60
C PHE A 96 1.06 7.45 -12.76
N ARG A 97 0.30 7.65 -13.82
CA ARG A 97 -0.24 8.97 -14.13
C ARG A 97 -1.28 9.40 -13.11
N THR A 98 -1.16 10.63 -12.63
CA THR A 98 -2.17 11.31 -11.82
C THR A 98 -2.92 12.33 -12.68
N TYR A 99 -4.10 12.73 -12.24
CA TYR A 99 -4.98 13.60 -12.99
C TYR A 99 -5.46 14.79 -12.13
N PRO A 100 -4.57 15.73 -11.79
CA PRO A 100 -4.89 16.86 -10.90
C PRO A 100 -5.99 17.79 -11.48
N GLU A 101 -6.14 17.85 -12.80
CA GLU A 101 -7.18 18.63 -13.48
C GLU A 101 -8.39 17.77 -13.92
N GLY A 102 -8.41 16.46 -13.55
CA GLY A 102 -9.37 15.49 -14.07
C GLY A 102 -8.87 14.76 -15.31
N PHE A 103 -9.61 13.74 -15.72
CA PHE A 103 -9.30 12.92 -16.89
C PHE A 103 -9.57 13.68 -18.20
N LEU A 104 -8.82 13.34 -19.25
CA LEU A 104 -9.03 13.90 -20.57
C LEU A 104 -10.45 13.57 -21.06
N GLU A 105 -11.12 14.53 -21.62
CA GLU A 105 -12.52 14.39 -22.08
C GLU A 105 -12.66 13.28 -23.12
N GLU A 106 -11.69 13.10 -23.99
CA GLU A 106 -11.66 12.03 -24.99
C GLU A 106 -11.64 10.63 -24.37
N LEU A 107 -10.91 10.45 -23.25
CA LEU A 107 -10.88 9.18 -22.52
C LEU A 107 -12.23 8.87 -21.88
N LEU A 108 -12.82 9.86 -21.23
CA LEU A 108 -14.15 9.72 -20.61
C LEU A 108 -15.23 9.46 -21.65
N ARG A 109 -15.16 10.12 -22.81
CA ARG A 109 -16.09 9.91 -23.92
C ARG A 109 -15.99 8.48 -24.46
N ALA A 110 -14.77 8.01 -24.75
CA ALA A 110 -14.53 6.66 -25.22
C ALA A 110 -15.00 5.60 -24.19
N TRP A 111 -14.81 5.87 -22.91
CA TRP A 111 -15.31 5.01 -21.82
C TRP A 111 -16.85 5.04 -21.75
N ALA A 112 -17.47 6.22 -21.73
CA ALA A 112 -18.92 6.40 -21.64
C ALA A 112 -19.65 5.72 -22.82
N GLU A 113 -19.13 5.83 -24.03
CA GLU A 113 -19.64 5.14 -25.21
C GLU A 113 -19.61 3.60 -25.04
N ARG A 114 -18.51 3.07 -24.52
CA ARG A 114 -18.35 1.62 -24.30
C ARG A 114 -19.29 1.05 -23.23
N ILE A 115 -19.62 1.84 -22.21
CA ILE A 115 -20.57 1.44 -21.16
C ILE A 115 -22.02 1.84 -21.47
N GLY A 116 -22.27 2.48 -22.60
CA GLY A 116 -23.61 2.82 -23.08
C GLY A 116 -24.30 3.96 -22.34
N VAL A 117 -23.55 4.88 -21.72
CA VAL A 117 -24.11 6.06 -21.06
C VAL A 117 -23.89 7.33 -21.85
N GLY A 118 -24.81 8.29 -21.73
CA GLY A 118 -24.76 9.55 -22.49
C GLY A 118 -23.80 10.60 -21.92
N GLY A 119 -23.12 10.32 -20.80
CA GLY A 119 -22.22 11.28 -20.18
C GLY A 119 -21.79 10.85 -18.78
N TRP A 120 -21.15 11.76 -18.07
CA TRP A 120 -20.65 11.56 -16.69
C TRP A 120 -20.86 12.84 -15.88
N LEU A 121 -20.73 12.71 -14.57
CA LEU A 121 -20.80 13.80 -13.60
C LEU A 121 -19.43 14.00 -12.97
N LEU A 122 -19.08 15.25 -12.63
CA LEU A 122 -17.87 15.68 -11.92
C LEU A 122 -16.63 15.67 -12.84
N ASN A 123 -15.66 14.76 -12.68
CA ASN A 123 -14.37 14.67 -13.36
C ASN A 123 -13.30 15.63 -12.82
N ARG A 124 -12.97 15.52 -11.54
CA ARG A 124 -11.85 16.24 -10.92
C ARG A 124 -11.45 15.57 -9.60
N PRO A 125 -10.31 15.98 -8.96
CA PRO A 125 -10.01 15.56 -7.60
C PRO A 125 -11.14 15.97 -6.65
N TYR A 126 -11.65 15.01 -5.89
CA TYR A 126 -12.78 15.24 -5.01
C TYR A 126 -12.84 14.21 -3.87
N SER A 127 -13.35 14.63 -2.71
CA SER A 127 -13.68 13.69 -1.63
C SER A 127 -14.86 12.80 -2.04
N GLY A 128 -14.72 11.49 -1.88
CA GLY A 128 -15.81 10.56 -2.26
C GLY A 128 -17.11 10.78 -1.49
N THR A 129 -17.04 11.25 -0.24
CA THR A 129 -18.25 11.61 0.54
C THR A 129 -18.92 12.87 -0.01
N GLU A 130 -18.11 13.87 -0.38
CA GLU A 130 -18.63 15.09 -1.00
C GLU A 130 -19.16 14.83 -2.42
N ALA A 131 -18.48 13.96 -3.18
CA ALA A 131 -18.93 13.60 -4.53
C ALA A 131 -20.35 13.03 -4.55
N ILE A 132 -20.67 12.10 -3.65
CA ILE A 132 -22.04 11.56 -3.56
C ILE A 132 -23.03 12.56 -2.98
N ARG A 133 -22.61 13.41 -2.02
CA ARG A 133 -23.47 14.48 -1.47
C ARG A 133 -23.88 15.47 -2.56
N ASP A 134 -22.91 15.96 -3.36
CA ASP A 134 -23.09 17.07 -4.28
C ASP A 134 -23.67 16.62 -5.65
N TYR A 135 -23.39 15.40 -6.08
CA TYR A 135 -23.77 14.87 -7.39
C TYR A 135 -24.75 13.69 -7.33
N GLY A 136 -25.07 13.16 -6.15
CA GLY A 136 -25.95 11.99 -6.00
C GLY A 136 -27.35 12.22 -6.56
N GLU A 137 -27.93 13.40 -6.35
CA GLU A 137 -29.25 13.73 -6.89
C GLU A 137 -29.25 13.83 -8.42
N ALA A 138 -28.19 14.44 -9.00
CA ALA A 138 -28.02 14.50 -10.44
C ALA A 138 -27.82 13.10 -11.04
N HIS A 139 -27.06 12.23 -10.34
CA HIS A 139 -26.92 10.82 -10.72
C HIS A 139 -28.25 10.06 -10.75
N LEU A 140 -29.08 10.21 -9.72
CA LEU A 140 -30.40 9.58 -9.65
C LEU A 140 -31.30 10.02 -10.82
N LYS A 141 -31.23 11.29 -11.23
CA LYS A 141 -32.01 11.84 -12.36
C LYS A 141 -31.51 11.35 -13.71
N THR A 142 -30.20 11.37 -13.96
CA THR A 142 -29.60 11.12 -15.26
C THR A 142 -29.17 9.66 -15.49
N GLY A 143 -28.81 8.95 -14.43
CA GLY A 143 -28.13 7.65 -14.49
C GLY A 143 -26.64 7.77 -14.86
N TYR A 144 -26.08 8.96 -15.00
CA TYR A 144 -24.68 9.16 -15.33
C TYR A 144 -23.77 8.84 -14.16
N PRO A 145 -22.66 8.09 -14.38
CA PRO A 145 -21.69 7.80 -13.33
C PRO A 145 -21.08 9.09 -12.77
N ILE A 146 -20.79 9.09 -11.46
CA ILE A 146 -20.02 10.16 -10.82
C ILE A 146 -18.55 9.75 -10.88
N VAL A 147 -17.75 10.46 -11.70
CA VAL A 147 -16.32 10.18 -11.92
C VAL A 147 -15.48 11.18 -11.15
N TYR A 148 -14.50 10.69 -10.38
CA TYR A 148 -13.57 11.55 -9.67
C TYR A 148 -12.22 10.85 -9.44
N THR A 149 -11.24 11.61 -9.01
CA THR A 149 -9.90 11.15 -8.67
C THR A 149 -9.47 11.68 -7.30
N SER A 150 -8.22 11.47 -6.94
CA SER A 150 -7.53 12.04 -5.76
C SER A 150 -6.10 12.42 -6.13
N ALA A 151 -5.25 12.68 -5.14
CA ALA A 151 -3.81 12.86 -5.37
C ALA A 151 -3.14 11.57 -5.88
N ASP A 152 -3.72 10.40 -5.56
CA ASP A 152 -3.24 9.10 -6.06
C ASP A 152 -3.59 8.88 -7.52
N SER A 153 -2.93 7.89 -8.13
CA SER A 153 -3.23 7.40 -9.48
C SER A 153 -4.47 6.51 -9.49
N VAL A 154 -5.66 7.11 -9.39
CA VAL A 154 -6.93 6.38 -9.28
C VAL A 154 -8.02 6.97 -10.16
N PHE A 155 -8.83 6.09 -10.76
CA PHE A 155 -10.08 6.41 -11.43
C PHE A 155 -11.23 5.87 -10.58
N GLN A 156 -12.06 6.73 -10.03
CA GLN A 156 -13.13 6.33 -9.13
C GLN A 156 -14.49 6.59 -9.77
N VAL A 157 -15.38 5.61 -9.66
CA VAL A 157 -16.74 5.66 -10.19
C VAL A 157 -17.73 5.42 -9.06
N ALA A 158 -18.55 6.41 -8.74
CA ALA A 158 -19.65 6.22 -7.79
C ALA A 158 -20.99 6.09 -8.52
N ALA A 159 -21.83 5.17 -8.04
CA ALA A 159 -23.19 4.98 -8.49
C ALA A 159 -24.09 4.52 -7.35
N HIS A 160 -25.36 4.96 -7.37
CA HIS A 160 -26.39 4.56 -6.40
C HIS A 160 -26.92 3.19 -6.76
N VAL A 161 -26.95 2.27 -5.79
CA VAL A 161 -27.27 0.85 -6.03
C VAL A 161 -28.70 0.58 -6.50
N GLU A 162 -29.63 1.48 -6.24
CA GLU A 162 -31.01 1.38 -6.75
C GLU A 162 -31.14 1.94 -8.18
N LYS A 163 -30.22 2.81 -8.61
CA LYS A 163 -30.23 3.41 -9.95
C LYS A 163 -29.42 2.59 -10.93
N VAL A 164 -28.28 2.08 -10.49
CA VAL A 164 -27.33 1.27 -11.27
C VAL A 164 -27.06 -0.01 -10.49
N PRO A 165 -27.46 -1.18 -11.00
CA PRO A 165 -27.15 -2.46 -10.38
C PRO A 165 -25.66 -2.61 -10.10
N LEU A 166 -25.30 -3.25 -8.99
CA LEU A 166 -23.92 -3.38 -8.54
C LEU A 166 -23.01 -4.01 -9.61
N GLU A 167 -23.52 -5.04 -10.30
CA GLU A 167 -22.77 -5.71 -11.37
C GLU A 167 -22.53 -4.80 -12.57
N GLU A 168 -23.45 -3.87 -12.85
CA GLU A 168 -23.26 -2.87 -13.90
C GLU A 168 -22.19 -1.85 -13.51
N LEU A 169 -22.17 -1.37 -12.26
CA LEU A 169 -21.09 -0.52 -11.75
C LEU A 169 -19.73 -1.22 -11.86
N TYR A 170 -19.67 -2.50 -11.51
CA TYR A 170 -18.43 -3.29 -11.63
C TYR A 170 -18.01 -3.46 -13.09
N HIS A 171 -18.96 -3.69 -14.00
CA HIS A 171 -18.70 -3.70 -15.42
C HIS A 171 -18.16 -2.36 -15.94
N TRP A 172 -18.73 -1.24 -15.52
CA TRP A 172 -18.23 0.09 -15.86
C TRP A 172 -16.76 0.28 -15.43
N CYS A 173 -16.42 -0.18 -14.23
CA CYS A 173 -15.04 -0.12 -13.75
C CYS A 173 -14.11 -1.05 -14.50
N GLN A 174 -14.57 -2.24 -14.89
CA GLN A 174 -13.78 -3.14 -15.73
C GLN A 174 -13.49 -2.53 -17.12
N VAL A 175 -14.48 -1.93 -17.74
CA VAL A 175 -14.30 -1.22 -19.02
C VAL A 175 -13.36 -0.01 -18.85
N ALA A 176 -13.44 0.71 -17.72
CA ALA A 176 -12.50 1.79 -17.42
C ALA A 176 -11.07 1.25 -17.31
N ARG A 177 -10.85 0.12 -16.61
CA ARG A 177 -9.53 -0.53 -16.53
C ARG A 177 -8.95 -0.88 -17.89
N GLU A 178 -9.79 -1.30 -18.84
CA GLU A 178 -9.40 -1.63 -20.20
C GLU A 178 -9.16 -0.39 -21.07
N THR A 179 -9.85 0.72 -20.81
CA THR A 179 -9.74 1.98 -21.54
C THR A 179 -8.48 2.76 -21.12
N LEU A 180 -8.19 2.76 -19.80
CA LEU A 180 -7.04 3.45 -19.22
C LEU A 180 -5.76 2.61 -19.35
N ARG A 181 -5.15 2.63 -20.55
CA ARG A 181 -3.92 1.88 -20.89
C ARG A 181 -2.79 2.80 -21.35
N GLY A 182 -1.57 2.24 -21.42
CA GLY A 182 -0.40 2.96 -21.92
C GLY A 182 -0.09 4.19 -21.07
N GLU A 183 0.04 5.33 -21.70
CA GLU A 183 0.33 6.61 -21.04
C GLU A 183 -0.80 7.12 -20.13
N HIS A 184 -2.02 6.58 -20.28
CA HIS A 184 -3.19 6.93 -19.46
C HIS A 184 -3.44 5.95 -18.32
N GLN A 185 -2.53 5.03 -18.10
CA GLN A 185 -2.64 3.97 -17.12
C GLN A 185 -2.65 4.53 -15.70
N VAL A 186 -3.69 4.18 -14.94
CA VAL A 186 -3.78 4.46 -13.51
C VAL A 186 -3.51 3.19 -12.69
N ALA A 187 -3.00 3.35 -11.47
CA ALA A 187 -2.73 2.22 -10.60
C ALA A 187 -4.01 1.44 -10.25
N ARG A 188 -5.13 2.13 -10.01
CA ARG A 188 -6.39 1.50 -9.63
C ARG A 188 -7.60 2.17 -10.28
N VAL A 189 -8.59 1.36 -10.66
CA VAL A 189 -9.97 1.80 -10.92
C VAL A 189 -10.81 1.31 -9.73
N ILE A 190 -11.67 2.16 -9.17
CA ILE A 190 -12.38 1.87 -7.93
C ILE A 190 -13.88 2.07 -8.11
N ALA A 191 -14.65 0.99 -7.89
CA ALA A 191 -16.09 1.06 -7.77
C ALA A 191 -16.50 1.56 -6.37
N ARG A 192 -17.31 2.60 -6.33
CA ARG A 192 -17.80 3.27 -5.12
C ARG A 192 -19.32 3.24 -5.05
N PRO A 193 -19.94 2.10 -4.73
CA PRO A 193 -21.39 2.04 -4.56
C PRO A 193 -21.84 2.87 -3.36
N PHE A 194 -22.99 3.53 -3.51
CA PHE A 194 -23.61 4.30 -2.44
C PHE A 194 -25.13 4.10 -2.42
N ALA A 195 -25.75 4.49 -1.31
CA ALA A 195 -27.18 4.40 -1.10
C ALA A 195 -27.69 5.63 -0.31
N GLY A 196 -28.99 5.67 -0.05
CA GLY A 196 -29.65 6.73 0.72
C GLY A 196 -30.45 7.68 -0.16
N GLU A 197 -31.02 8.69 0.46
CA GLU A 197 -31.87 9.69 -0.18
C GLU A 197 -31.12 11.03 -0.34
N PRO A 198 -31.59 11.94 -1.22
CA PRO A 198 -31.03 13.28 -1.33
C PRO A 198 -30.89 13.97 0.04
N GLY A 199 -29.66 14.42 0.34
CA GLY A 199 -29.27 15.01 1.63
C GLY A 199 -28.79 14.00 2.68
N ALA A 200 -28.93 12.70 2.46
CA ALA A 200 -28.53 11.63 3.38
C ALA A 200 -27.84 10.44 2.68
N PHE A 201 -27.11 10.71 1.61
CA PHE A 201 -26.33 9.67 0.92
C PHE A 201 -25.17 9.16 1.76
N TYR A 202 -24.92 7.84 1.69
CA TYR A 202 -23.80 7.18 2.36
C TYR A 202 -23.15 6.11 1.50
N ARG A 203 -21.85 5.92 1.68
CA ARG A 203 -21.07 4.92 0.94
C ARG A 203 -21.31 3.52 1.49
N LEU A 204 -21.37 2.55 0.59
CA LEU A 204 -21.44 1.12 0.91
C LEU A 204 -20.02 0.52 0.82
N GLU A 205 -19.19 0.80 1.84
CA GLU A 205 -17.77 0.43 1.83
C GLU A 205 -17.54 -1.09 1.69
N HIS A 206 -18.45 -1.91 2.20
CA HIS A 206 -18.37 -3.38 2.08
C HIS A 206 -18.59 -3.89 0.66
N LEU A 207 -19.16 -3.07 -0.23
CA LEU A 207 -19.38 -3.34 -1.66
C LEU A 207 -18.37 -2.60 -2.55
N ARG A 208 -17.43 -1.85 -1.96
CA ARG A 208 -16.32 -1.27 -2.70
C ARG A 208 -15.51 -2.38 -3.37
N ARG A 209 -15.11 -2.15 -4.63
CA ARG A 209 -14.24 -3.06 -5.37
C ARG A 209 -13.17 -2.28 -6.10
N ASP A 210 -11.92 -2.68 -5.90
CA ASP A 210 -10.75 -2.11 -6.57
C ASP A 210 -10.37 -3.03 -7.74
N PHE A 211 -10.17 -2.44 -8.90
CA PHE A 211 -9.66 -3.07 -10.12
C PHE A 211 -8.22 -2.56 -10.30
N ALA A 212 -7.30 -3.19 -9.61
CA ALA A 212 -5.89 -2.87 -9.69
C ALA A 212 -5.34 -3.19 -11.08
N LEU A 213 -4.28 -2.48 -11.44
CA LEU A 213 -3.50 -2.83 -12.60
C LEU A 213 -2.83 -4.19 -12.37
N GLU A 214 -2.98 -5.11 -13.30
CA GLU A 214 -2.29 -6.39 -13.22
C GLU A 214 -0.79 -6.18 -13.50
N PRO A 215 0.10 -6.58 -12.54
CA PRO A 215 1.52 -6.47 -12.75
C PRO A 215 2.01 -7.43 -13.85
N PRO A 216 3.15 -7.14 -14.51
CA PRO A 216 3.79 -8.10 -15.39
C PRO A 216 4.25 -9.36 -14.62
N ARG A 217 4.68 -10.40 -15.35
CA ARG A 217 5.27 -11.60 -14.76
C ARG A 217 6.46 -11.22 -13.87
N ASN A 218 6.48 -11.76 -12.66
CA ASN A 218 7.41 -11.38 -11.60
C ASN A 218 7.81 -12.59 -10.74
N VAL A 219 8.57 -12.38 -9.67
CA VAL A 219 9.08 -13.45 -8.81
C VAL A 219 7.97 -14.28 -8.15
N LEU A 220 6.79 -13.71 -7.86
CA LEU A 220 5.67 -14.45 -7.27
C LEU A 220 5.17 -15.54 -8.24
N ASP A 221 5.12 -15.23 -9.54
CA ASP A 221 4.76 -16.22 -10.57
C ASP A 221 5.79 -17.36 -10.61
N VAL A 222 7.09 -17.03 -10.55
CA VAL A 222 8.18 -18.01 -10.58
C VAL A 222 8.11 -18.95 -9.37
N LEU A 223 7.86 -18.42 -8.17
CA LEU A 223 7.70 -19.22 -6.96
C LEU A 223 6.51 -20.20 -7.07
N LYS A 224 5.37 -19.67 -7.51
CA LYS A 224 4.15 -20.47 -7.72
C LYS A 224 4.33 -21.55 -8.79
N GLU A 225 4.92 -21.23 -9.93
CA GLU A 225 5.26 -22.16 -11.01
C GLU A 225 6.24 -23.23 -10.53
N GLY A 226 7.15 -22.88 -9.61
CA GLY A 226 8.06 -23.80 -8.93
C GLY A 226 7.41 -24.71 -7.89
N GLY A 227 6.09 -24.65 -7.72
CA GLY A 227 5.33 -25.48 -6.77
C GLY A 227 5.43 -25.04 -5.32
N LEU A 228 5.88 -23.81 -5.05
CA LEU A 228 5.95 -23.26 -3.72
C LEU A 228 4.61 -22.58 -3.35
N GLU A 229 4.28 -22.59 -2.05
CA GLU A 229 3.17 -21.77 -1.53
C GLU A 229 3.57 -20.29 -1.58
N VAL A 230 2.68 -19.45 -2.07
CA VAL A 230 2.81 -18.00 -2.09
C VAL A 230 1.56 -17.40 -1.46
N VAL A 231 1.66 -17.06 -0.18
CA VAL A 231 0.52 -16.59 0.62
C VAL A 231 0.58 -15.09 0.78
N GLY A 232 -0.40 -14.37 0.24
CA GLY A 232 -0.57 -12.93 0.44
C GLY A 232 -1.49 -12.63 1.62
N VAL A 233 -1.04 -11.81 2.56
CA VAL A 233 -1.78 -11.43 3.77
C VAL A 233 -2.10 -9.94 3.76
N GLY A 234 -3.32 -9.58 4.14
CA GLY A 234 -3.80 -8.21 4.17
C GLY A 234 -4.08 -7.67 2.76
N LYS A 235 -3.46 -6.55 2.42
CA LYS A 235 -3.65 -5.87 1.14
C LYS A 235 -2.77 -6.41 -0.01
N ILE A 236 -1.82 -7.28 0.32
CA ILE A 236 -0.86 -7.82 -0.67
C ILE A 236 -1.55 -8.38 -1.91
N PRO A 237 -2.55 -9.27 -1.85
CA PRO A 237 -3.19 -9.78 -3.05
C PRO A 237 -3.84 -8.69 -3.91
N ASP A 238 -4.39 -7.65 -3.29
CA ASP A 238 -5.04 -6.54 -4.00
C ASP A 238 -4.01 -5.67 -4.74
N ILE A 239 -2.83 -5.44 -4.15
CA ILE A 239 -1.73 -4.66 -4.76
C ILE A 239 -1.22 -5.32 -6.05
N TYR A 240 -1.22 -6.65 -6.10
CA TYR A 240 -0.78 -7.44 -7.25
C TYR A 240 -1.94 -7.97 -8.11
N ALA A 241 -3.17 -7.46 -7.95
CA ALA A 241 -4.35 -7.93 -8.66
C ALA A 241 -4.58 -9.45 -8.57
N GLY A 242 -4.17 -10.08 -7.47
CA GLY A 242 -4.24 -11.52 -7.23
C GLY A 242 -3.18 -12.35 -7.93
N ARG A 243 -2.31 -11.73 -8.74
CA ARG A 243 -1.31 -12.43 -9.54
C ARG A 243 -0.22 -13.08 -8.69
N GLY A 244 0.14 -14.32 -9.00
CA GLY A 244 1.26 -15.05 -8.41
C GLY A 244 0.97 -15.68 -7.04
N PHE A 245 -0.20 -15.45 -6.43
CA PHE A 245 -0.56 -16.06 -5.14
C PHE A 245 -1.23 -17.41 -5.31
N THR A 246 -0.91 -18.33 -4.37
CA THR A 246 -1.62 -19.61 -4.20
C THR A 246 -2.76 -19.43 -3.20
N ARG A 247 -2.60 -18.52 -2.23
CA ARG A 247 -3.59 -18.26 -1.17
C ARG A 247 -3.61 -16.77 -0.79
N ALA A 248 -4.81 -16.24 -0.53
CA ALA A 248 -5.04 -14.88 -0.07
C ALA A 248 -5.73 -14.90 1.31
N VAL A 249 -5.20 -14.14 2.27
CA VAL A 249 -5.69 -14.07 3.64
C VAL A 249 -6.05 -12.62 3.98
N LYS A 250 -7.35 -12.33 4.07
CA LYS A 250 -7.83 -10.99 4.43
C LYS A 250 -7.62 -10.67 5.91
N THR A 251 -7.30 -9.43 6.20
CA THR A 251 -7.17 -8.89 7.56
C THR A 251 -7.96 -7.60 7.73
N LYS A 252 -8.25 -7.22 8.96
CA LYS A 252 -8.97 -5.96 9.27
C LYS A 252 -8.04 -4.83 9.66
N ASP A 253 -6.88 -5.17 10.23
CA ASP A 253 -5.93 -4.27 10.85
C ASP A 253 -4.55 -4.91 10.96
N ASN A 254 -3.56 -4.16 11.43
CA ASN A 254 -2.19 -4.64 11.61
C ASN A 254 -2.12 -5.82 12.58
N LYS A 255 -2.87 -5.78 13.69
CA LYS A 255 -2.91 -6.88 14.66
C LYS A 255 -3.36 -8.19 14.00
N GLY A 256 -4.46 -8.15 13.26
CA GLY A 256 -4.94 -9.30 12.50
C GLY A 256 -3.91 -9.77 11.46
N GLY A 257 -3.17 -8.85 10.84
CA GLY A 257 -2.05 -9.16 9.93
C GLY A 257 -0.95 -9.95 10.63
N LEU A 258 -0.49 -9.49 11.77
CA LEU A 258 0.54 -10.15 12.59
C LEU A 258 0.08 -11.53 13.07
N GLU A 259 -1.14 -11.65 13.61
CA GLU A 259 -1.69 -12.92 14.10
C GLU A 259 -1.84 -13.95 12.98
N LYS A 260 -2.31 -13.53 11.79
CA LYS A 260 -2.42 -14.43 10.62
C LYS A 260 -1.06 -14.84 10.09
N THR A 261 -0.09 -13.93 10.05
CA THR A 261 1.29 -14.24 9.66
C THR A 261 1.89 -15.27 10.60
N LEU A 262 1.75 -15.09 11.92
CA LEU A 262 2.24 -16.04 12.92
C LEU A 262 1.61 -17.43 12.71
N ALA A 263 0.30 -17.51 12.55
CA ALA A 263 -0.39 -18.79 12.30
C ALA A 263 0.14 -19.49 11.03
N LEU A 264 0.40 -18.73 9.97
CA LEU A 264 1.00 -19.24 8.72
C LEU A 264 2.45 -19.74 8.91
N MET A 265 3.21 -19.09 9.80
CA MET A 265 4.57 -19.56 10.14
C MET A 265 4.55 -20.93 10.82
N GLU A 266 3.51 -21.24 11.57
CA GLU A 266 3.32 -22.53 12.27
C GLU A 266 2.79 -23.65 11.34
N GLU A 267 2.28 -23.30 10.14
CA GLU A 267 1.82 -24.30 9.17
C GLU A 267 2.99 -25.03 8.48
N GLY A 268 2.76 -26.29 8.08
CA GLY A 268 3.78 -27.16 7.49
C GLY A 268 3.90 -27.03 5.98
N PHE A 269 4.37 -25.88 5.44
CA PHE A 269 4.64 -25.71 4.00
C PHE A 269 6.00 -25.06 3.73
N SER A 270 6.42 -25.04 2.48
CA SER A 270 7.58 -24.26 2.00
C SER A 270 7.13 -23.18 1.02
N GLY A 271 7.68 -21.98 1.16
CA GLY A 271 7.32 -20.87 0.27
C GLY A 271 7.43 -19.49 0.92
N LEU A 272 6.62 -18.56 0.42
CA LEU A 272 6.58 -17.16 0.83
C LEU A 272 5.28 -16.83 1.57
N VAL A 273 5.41 -16.19 2.75
CA VAL A 273 4.33 -15.44 3.40
C VAL A 273 4.63 -13.97 3.23
N PHE A 274 3.79 -13.26 2.49
CA PHE A 274 3.97 -11.85 2.20
C PHE A 274 2.83 -11.05 2.81
N THR A 275 3.14 -10.21 3.79
CA THR A 275 2.17 -9.50 4.63
C THR A 275 2.32 -8.00 4.48
N ASN A 276 1.20 -7.28 4.35
CA ASN A 276 1.17 -5.82 4.42
C ASN A 276 0.43 -5.38 5.70
N LEU A 277 1.07 -4.52 6.48
CA LEU A 277 0.51 -3.87 7.67
C LEU A 277 0.11 -2.44 7.32
N VAL A 278 -1.08 -2.29 6.77
CA VAL A 278 -1.55 -1.07 6.10
C VAL A 278 -1.99 0.06 7.05
N ASP A 279 -2.20 -0.21 8.33
CA ASP A 279 -2.75 0.78 9.26
C ASP A 279 -1.82 1.98 9.47
N PHE A 280 -0.51 1.80 9.34
CA PHE A 280 0.47 2.86 9.41
C PHE A 280 0.15 3.97 8.41
N ASP A 281 -0.03 3.58 7.17
CA ASP A 281 -0.37 4.49 6.08
C ASP A 281 -1.83 4.97 6.17
N ALA A 282 -2.77 4.03 6.06
CA ALA A 282 -4.19 4.33 5.86
C ALA A 282 -4.87 4.99 7.07
N LYS A 283 -4.49 4.60 8.30
CA LYS A 283 -5.13 5.11 9.52
C LYS A 283 -4.37 6.28 10.16
N TYR A 284 -3.05 6.35 9.97
CA TYR A 284 -2.22 7.27 10.74
C TYR A 284 -1.40 8.23 9.88
N GLY A 285 -0.70 7.76 8.85
CA GLY A 285 0.12 8.58 7.96
C GLY A 285 -0.70 9.65 7.24
N HIS A 286 -1.66 9.25 6.42
CA HIS A 286 -2.57 10.16 5.71
C HIS A 286 -3.43 11.05 6.62
N ARG A 287 -3.55 10.72 7.89
CA ARG A 287 -4.34 11.48 8.88
C ARG A 287 -3.50 12.35 9.80
N ARG A 288 -2.19 12.39 9.56
CA ARG A 288 -1.22 13.15 10.38
C ARG A 288 -1.42 12.90 11.88
N ASN A 289 -1.47 11.60 12.23
CA ASN A 289 -1.66 11.12 13.59
C ASN A 289 -0.41 10.40 14.11
N PRO A 290 0.62 11.14 14.59
CA PRO A 290 1.88 10.55 15.06
C PRO A 290 1.69 9.65 16.28
N GLU A 291 0.74 9.94 17.18
CA GLU A 291 0.45 9.11 18.35
C GLU A 291 -0.15 7.75 17.94
N GLY A 292 -1.03 7.74 16.93
CA GLY A 292 -1.58 6.50 16.36
C GLY A 292 -0.49 5.69 15.66
N TYR A 293 0.36 6.36 14.90
CA TYR A 293 1.49 5.76 14.20
C TYR A 293 2.48 5.11 15.19
N ALA A 294 2.82 5.82 16.27
CA ALA A 294 3.68 5.31 17.35
C ALA A 294 3.09 4.07 18.03
N ARG A 295 1.79 4.06 18.34
CA ARG A 295 1.13 2.89 18.92
C ARG A 295 1.17 1.69 17.97
N ALA A 296 1.04 1.90 16.67
CA ALA A 296 1.16 0.82 15.68
C ALA A 296 2.58 0.26 15.60
N LEU A 297 3.62 1.13 15.68
CA LEU A 297 5.02 0.68 15.79
C LEU A 297 5.26 -0.15 17.06
N GLU A 298 4.75 0.33 18.20
CA GLU A 298 4.86 -0.38 19.48
C GLU A 298 4.15 -1.73 19.47
N GLU A 299 3.00 -1.84 18.77
CA GLU A 299 2.28 -3.12 18.60
C GLU A 299 3.14 -4.13 17.85
N VAL A 300 3.76 -3.72 16.73
CA VAL A 300 4.69 -4.58 15.97
C VAL A 300 5.89 -4.97 16.83
N ASP A 301 6.51 -4.00 17.51
CA ASP A 301 7.67 -4.23 18.38
C ASP A 301 7.37 -5.26 19.46
N ARG A 302 6.25 -5.13 20.16
CA ARG A 302 5.81 -6.08 21.21
C ARG A 302 5.46 -7.47 20.64
N PHE A 303 5.00 -7.55 19.39
CA PHE A 303 4.65 -8.80 18.75
C PHE A 303 5.87 -9.56 18.21
N LEU A 304 6.95 -8.85 17.91
CA LEU A 304 8.15 -9.37 17.26
C LEU A 304 8.77 -10.60 17.96
N PRO A 305 8.89 -10.69 19.30
CA PRO A 305 9.41 -11.89 19.97
C PRO A 305 8.64 -13.18 19.62
N ARG A 306 7.32 -13.08 19.41
CA ARG A 306 6.49 -14.22 19.01
C ARG A 306 6.82 -14.68 17.59
N LEU A 307 6.98 -13.75 16.65
CA LEU A 307 7.41 -14.07 15.28
C LEU A 307 8.79 -14.71 15.27
N LEU A 308 9.75 -14.15 16.04
CA LEU A 308 11.10 -14.68 16.12
C LEU A 308 11.13 -16.10 16.70
N SER A 309 10.29 -16.39 17.70
CA SER A 309 10.18 -17.72 18.31
C SER A 309 9.55 -18.77 17.39
N ALA A 310 8.77 -18.35 16.40
CA ALA A 310 8.10 -19.22 15.43
C ALA A 310 8.98 -19.54 14.19
N LEU A 311 10.14 -18.89 14.05
CA LEU A 311 11.08 -19.17 12.94
C LEU A 311 11.68 -20.56 13.09
N GLY A 312 11.55 -21.37 12.08
CA GLY A 312 12.28 -22.63 11.95
C GLY A 312 13.79 -22.39 11.65
N PRO A 313 14.61 -23.42 11.78
CA PRO A 313 16.07 -23.29 11.65
C PRO A 313 16.55 -22.87 10.25
N GLU A 314 15.71 -23.00 9.24
CA GLU A 314 16.00 -22.61 7.84
C GLU A 314 15.11 -21.45 7.37
N ASP A 315 14.32 -20.86 8.24
CA ASP A 315 13.37 -19.83 7.86
C ASP A 315 14.01 -18.44 7.91
N HIS A 316 13.48 -17.54 7.09
CA HIS A 316 13.91 -16.13 7.03
C HIS A 316 12.72 -15.20 7.28
N LEU A 317 12.94 -14.18 8.11
CA LEU A 317 12.01 -13.09 8.35
C LEU A 317 12.61 -11.79 7.85
N PHE A 318 11.87 -11.10 7.00
CA PHE A 318 12.14 -9.74 6.57
C PHE A 318 11.09 -8.80 7.15
N LEU A 319 11.54 -7.70 7.75
CA LEU A 319 10.72 -6.54 8.04
C LEU A 319 11.20 -5.42 7.11
N VAL A 320 10.31 -4.96 6.24
CA VAL A 320 10.63 -3.97 5.22
C VAL A 320 9.58 -2.85 5.21
N SER A 321 9.90 -1.75 4.54
CA SER A 321 8.91 -0.72 4.22
C SER A 321 9.06 -0.27 2.76
N ASP A 322 7.97 0.18 2.18
CA ASP A 322 7.81 0.44 0.75
C ASP A 322 7.90 1.91 0.36
N HIS A 323 7.68 2.84 1.26
CA HIS A 323 7.80 4.30 1.13
C HIS A 323 7.75 4.95 2.51
N GLY A 324 7.65 6.28 2.57
CA GLY A 324 7.34 7.04 3.77
C GLY A 324 5.92 7.61 3.76
N ASN A 325 5.41 8.00 4.91
CA ASN A 325 4.25 8.86 5.09
C ASN A 325 4.34 9.54 6.46
N ASP A 326 5.28 10.46 6.56
CA ASP A 326 5.62 11.12 7.81
C ASP A 326 4.40 11.86 8.41
N PRO A 327 3.88 11.41 9.56
CA PRO A 327 2.66 11.96 10.14
C PRO A 327 2.85 13.35 10.73
N THR A 328 4.08 13.87 10.72
CA THR A 328 4.41 15.24 11.17
C THR A 328 4.75 16.19 10.02
N PHE A 329 4.86 15.66 8.79
CA PHE A 329 5.21 16.41 7.60
C PHE A 329 4.02 17.18 7.00
N LEU A 330 4.30 18.08 6.08
CA LEU A 330 3.26 18.89 5.41
C LEU A 330 2.37 18.05 4.48
N GLY A 331 1.14 18.50 4.29
CA GLY A 331 0.19 17.82 3.43
C GLY A 331 -0.34 16.51 4.03
N THR A 332 -0.89 15.63 3.21
CA THR A 332 -1.46 14.32 3.61
C THR A 332 -1.03 13.19 2.67
N ASP A 333 -0.07 13.45 1.79
CA ASP A 333 0.45 12.50 0.82
C ASP A 333 1.61 11.68 1.40
N HIS A 334 1.98 10.61 0.72
CA HIS A 334 3.18 9.83 0.98
C HIS A 334 4.45 10.69 0.86
N THR A 335 5.52 10.25 1.51
CA THR A 335 6.83 10.91 1.45
C THR A 335 7.88 10.01 0.81
N ARG A 336 8.74 10.60 -0.03
CA ARG A 336 9.79 9.92 -0.78
C ARG A 336 10.99 9.63 0.12
N GLU A 337 10.98 8.45 0.77
CA GLU A 337 11.95 8.05 1.78
C GLU A 337 12.62 6.72 1.49
N TYR A 338 13.75 6.46 2.14
CA TYR A 338 14.37 5.13 2.15
C TYR A 338 13.44 4.12 2.81
N GLY A 339 13.37 2.91 2.24
CA GLY A 339 12.71 1.77 2.85
C GLY A 339 13.58 1.10 3.92
N MET A 340 12.95 0.60 4.97
CA MET A 340 13.59 -0.20 6.01
C MET A 340 13.95 -1.59 5.49
N LEU A 341 15.07 -2.16 5.96
CA LEU A 341 15.44 -3.55 5.75
C LEU A 341 15.99 -4.14 7.03
N LEU A 342 15.22 -5.02 7.66
CA LEU A 342 15.69 -5.89 8.74
C LEU A 342 15.52 -7.34 8.30
N TRP A 343 16.55 -8.15 8.49
CA TRP A 343 16.55 -9.55 8.08
C TRP A 343 17.06 -10.46 9.20
N VAL A 344 16.24 -11.44 9.56
CA VAL A 344 16.58 -12.48 10.54
C VAL A 344 16.53 -13.84 9.85
N GLY A 345 17.56 -14.62 10.02
CA GLY A 345 17.67 -15.98 9.45
C GLY A 345 18.99 -16.63 9.77
N PRO A 346 19.19 -17.91 9.37
CA PRO A 346 20.40 -18.64 9.64
C PRO A 346 21.62 -18.00 8.95
N GLY A 347 22.64 -17.70 9.74
CA GLY A 347 23.88 -17.12 9.25
C GLY A 347 23.83 -15.65 8.82
N VAL A 348 22.69 -14.96 9.04
CA VAL A 348 22.49 -13.59 8.59
C VAL A 348 22.65 -12.63 9.75
N ARG A 349 23.64 -11.75 9.71
CA ARG A 349 23.90 -10.71 10.71
C ARG A 349 24.70 -9.56 10.12
N GLY A 350 24.57 -8.38 10.72
CA GLY A 350 25.42 -7.22 10.49
C GLY A 350 24.81 -6.20 9.53
N ASP A 351 25.61 -5.21 9.20
CA ASP A 351 25.21 -4.07 8.38
C ASP A 351 25.17 -4.45 6.88
N LEU A 352 24.01 -4.29 6.28
CA LEU A 352 23.78 -4.46 4.84
C LEU A 352 23.99 -3.15 4.05
N GLY A 353 24.20 -2.04 4.76
CA GLY A 353 24.33 -0.72 4.17
C GLY A 353 23.05 -0.20 3.51
N THR A 354 23.24 0.65 2.52
CA THR A 354 22.16 1.13 1.65
C THR A 354 22.09 0.27 0.41
N ARG A 355 20.97 -0.41 0.19
CA ARG A 355 20.72 -1.18 -1.02
C ARG A 355 20.23 -0.26 -2.13
N GLU A 356 20.62 -0.53 -3.37
CA GLU A 356 20.32 0.32 -4.52
C GLU A 356 18.89 0.15 -5.05
N SER A 357 18.14 -0.85 -4.57
CA SER A 357 16.71 -1.05 -4.87
C SER A 357 16.04 -1.85 -3.77
N PHE A 358 14.71 -1.99 -3.87
CA PHE A 358 13.91 -2.88 -3.02
C PHE A 358 13.97 -4.36 -3.48
N ALA A 359 14.41 -4.62 -4.71
CA ALA A 359 14.53 -5.97 -5.28
C ALA A 359 15.87 -6.65 -4.96
#